data_f4762582b630a8248113e6eb84c2f7f9
#
_entry.id   f4762582b630a8248113e6eb84c2f7f9
#
_cell.length_a   1.000
_cell.length_b   1.000
_cell.length_c   1.000
_cell.angle_alpha   90.00
_cell.angle_beta   90.00
_cell.angle_gamma   90.00
#
_symmetry.space_group_name_H-M   'P 1'
#
loop_
_entity.id
_entity.type
_entity.pdbx_description
1 polymer ?
#
loop_
_entity_poly.entity_id
_entity_poly.type
_entity_poly.pdbx_seq_one_letter_code
_entity_poly.pdbx_strand_id
1 'polypeptide(L)'
;MTDSLDAVARLIEAEDFGSRATVVAGPSVGQSAVIQDSQTIAGGLPSAIVADVIADAAALLDRERSSTLTYGSHEVYIESIVPRPHLVIFGAVHIAQELIPMARQLGFHVTVSDARSAFTTTERFPDADRLLVGWPDQIDLEFDRRTYVVVLSHDARFEDPLWPLVLPSPVAYIGAMGSSKTAAHRRERLLSEGFGSEQVDRIHGPIGVNIGAETPAEMAVGILAEIVESRARPGVPLALRGKVTTI
;
A
#
# COMPACT_ATOMS: atom_id res chain seq x y z
N MET A 1 21.98 23.44 -0.72
CA MET A 1 21.81 22.16 -1.43
C MET A 1 21.93 20.97 -0.50
N THR A 2 22.91 20.94 0.40
CA THR A 2 23.09 19.84 1.40
C THR A 2 21.86 19.68 2.30
N ASP A 3 21.29 20.79 2.76
CA ASP A 3 20.15 20.80 3.69
C ASP A 3 18.86 20.14 3.13
N SER A 4 18.55 20.32 1.82
CA SER A 4 17.36 19.69 1.23
C SER A 4 17.54 18.19 0.97
N LEU A 5 18.76 17.71 0.68
CA LEU A 5 19.03 16.27 0.55
C LEU A 5 18.98 15.57 1.88
N ASP A 6 19.50 16.20 2.93
CA ASP A 6 19.43 15.67 4.30
C ASP A 6 17.98 15.61 4.82
N ALA A 7 17.14 16.59 4.44
CA ALA A 7 15.72 16.55 4.75
C ALA A 7 14.98 15.41 4.03
N VAL A 8 15.30 15.18 2.75
CA VAL A 8 14.76 14.03 2.00
C VAL A 8 15.19 12.71 2.65
N ALA A 9 16.48 12.58 3.00
CA ALA A 9 16.98 11.36 3.67
C ALA A 9 16.21 11.09 4.98
N ARG A 10 16.00 12.14 5.80
CA ARG A 10 15.21 12.02 7.04
C ARG A 10 13.76 11.57 6.78
N LEU A 11 13.09 12.09 5.76
CA LEU A 11 11.74 11.65 5.40
C LEU A 11 11.72 10.17 5.01
N ILE A 12 12.71 9.72 4.23
CA ILE A 12 12.82 8.32 3.81
C ILE A 12 13.11 7.40 5.00
N GLU A 13 14.05 7.80 5.88
CA GLU A 13 14.43 7.03 7.08
C GLU A 13 13.29 6.94 8.09
N ALA A 14 12.52 8.02 8.23
CA ALA A 14 11.36 8.08 9.12
C ALA A 14 10.12 7.40 8.54
N GLU A 15 10.18 6.94 7.29
CA GLU A 15 9.03 6.45 6.53
C GLU A 15 7.86 7.47 6.54
N ASP A 16 8.19 8.76 6.41
CA ASP A 16 7.24 9.86 6.41
C ASP A 16 6.86 10.30 5.00
N PHE A 17 5.71 10.99 4.91
CA PHE A 17 5.21 11.60 3.67
C PHE A 17 5.83 12.97 3.49
N GLY A 18 6.21 13.30 2.25
CA GLY A 18 6.68 14.60 1.88
C GLY A 18 6.84 14.77 0.37
N SER A 19 7.30 15.93 -0.05
CA SER A 19 7.61 16.19 -1.46
C SER A 19 8.90 16.96 -1.56
N ARG A 20 9.63 16.76 -2.67
CA ARG A 20 10.74 17.61 -3.07
C ARG A 20 10.37 18.30 -4.37
N ALA A 21 10.35 19.63 -4.35
CA ALA A 21 10.16 20.44 -5.54
C ALA A 21 11.50 21.02 -5.99
N THR A 22 11.84 20.88 -7.27
CA THR A 22 13.10 21.36 -7.85
C THR A 22 12.83 22.14 -9.12
N VAL A 23 13.34 23.37 -9.24
CA VAL A 23 13.28 24.14 -10.48
C VAL A 23 14.22 23.50 -11.49
N VAL A 24 13.67 22.96 -12.59
CA VAL A 24 14.40 22.24 -13.63
C VAL A 24 14.61 23.05 -14.89
N ALA A 25 13.80 24.11 -15.12
CA ALA A 25 14.00 25.07 -16.21
C ALA A 25 13.53 26.47 -15.83
N GLY A 26 14.03 27.48 -16.52
CA GLY A 26 13.73 28.90 -16.30
C GLY A 26 14.65 29.57 -15.27
N PRO A 27 14.28 30.78 -14.74
CA PRO A 27 15.02 31.43 -13.68
C PRO A 27 15.14 30.54 -12.44
N SER A 28 16.26 30.67 -11.70
CA SER A 28 16.48 29.94 -10.45
C SER A 28 16.60 28.41 -10.59
N VAL A 29 16.99 27.88 -11.76
CA VAL A 29 17.29 26.46 -11.96
C VAL A 29 18.22 25.95 -10.87
N GLY A 30 17.87 24.76 -10.30
CA GLY A 30 18.61 24.12 -9.22
C GLY A 30 18.15 24.53 -7.82
N GLN A 31 17.33 25.58 -7.65
CA GLN A 31 16.66 25.81 -6.37
C GLN A 31 15.69 24.66 -6.07
N SER A 32 15.69 24.23 -4.81
CA SER A 32 14.80 23.15 -4.37
C SER A 32 14.29 23.40 -2.97
N ALA A 33 13.06 22.93 -2.71
CA ALA A 33 12.45 22.90 -1.38
C ALA A 33 11.95 21.50 -1.06
N VAL A 34 12.03 21.12 0.21
CA VAL A 34 11.36 19.95 0.75
C VAL A 34 10.13 20.42 1.50
N ILE A 35 9.00 19.79 1.21
CA ILE A 35 7.67 20.17 1.67
C ILE A 35 7.10 19.00 2.46
N GLN A 36 6.66 19.27 3.68
CA GLN A 36 5.93 18.34 4.55
C GLN A 36 4.78 19.09 5.21
N ASP A 37 3.62 18.48 5.35
CA ASP A 37 2.42 19.09 5.95
C ASP A 37 2.08 20.48 5.38
N SER A 38 2.21 20.64 4.06
CA SER A 38 2.02 21.90 3.35
C SER A 38 2.95 23.04 3.78
N GLN A 39 4.10 22.71 4.34
CA GLN A 39 5.12 23.66 4.75
C GLN A 39 6.49 23.31 4.15
N THR A 40 7.28 24.34 3.82
CA THR A 40 8.67 24.14 3.45
C THR A 40 9.50 23.88 4.72
N ILE A 41 10.07 22.66 4.80
CA ILE A 41 10.90 22.25 5.94
C ILE A 41 12.41 22.39 5.68
N ALA A 42 12.81 22.49 4.41
CA ALA A 42 14.21 22.72 4.02
C ALA A 42 14.29 23.32 2.61
N GLY A 43 15.39 24.05 2.35
CA GLY A 43 15.61 24.73 1.05
C GLY A 43 14.70 25.93 0.83
N GLY A 44 14.40 26.22 -0.43
CA GLY A 44 13.51 27.32 -0.81
C GLY A 44 13.26 27.40 -2.29
N LEU A 45 12.15 28.00 -2.66
CA LEU A 45 11.72 28.30 -4.04
C LEU A 45 11.48 29.81 -4.20
N PRO A 46 11.48 30.34 -5.43
CA PRO A 46 11.12 31.73 -5.67
C PRO A 46 9.74 32.05 -5.07
N SER A 47 9.67 33.21 -4.39
CA SER A 47 8.46 33.66 -3.69
C SER A 47 7.22 33.77 -4.60
N ALA A 48 7.43 34.02 -5.89
CA ALA A 48 6.35 34.12 -6.88
C ALA A 48 5.63 32.81 -7.17
N ILE A 49 6.25 31.65 -6.91
CA ILE A 49 5.70 30.34 -7.28
C ILE A 49 5.52 29.40 -6.06
N VAL A 50 6.12 29.71 -4.92
CA VAL A 50 6.20 28.77 -3.78
C VAL A 50 4.82 28.32 -3.28
N ALA A 51 3.84 29.23 -3.24
CA ALA A 51 2.49 28.89 -2.75
C ALA A 51 1.77 27.89 -3.67
N ASP A 52 1.84 28.14 -4.98
CA ASP A 52 1.23 27.25 -5.98
C ASP A 52 1.92 25.87 -6.01
N VAL A 53 3.26 25.87 -5.92
CA VAL A 53 4.04 24.61 -5.84
C VAL A 53 3.69 23.80 -4.60
N ILE A 54 3.48 24.42 -3.43
CA ILE A 54 3.09 23.72 -2.21
C ILE A 54 1.69 23.10 -2.39
N ALA A 55 0.74 23.81 -2.99
CA ALA A 55 -0.60 23.29 -3.23
C ALA A 55 -0.58 22.09 -4.18
N ASP A 56 0.17 22.20 -5.29
CA ASP A 56 0.29 21.10 -6.26
C ASP A 56 1.09 19.93 -5.69
N ALA A 57 2.10 20.17 -4.85
CA ALA A 57 2.84 19.13 -4.15
C ALA A 57 1.92 18.30 -3.24
N ALA A 58 1.02 18.95 -2.51
CA ALA A 58 0.03 18.24 -1.68
C ALA A 58 -0.92 17.39 -2.55
N ALA A 59 -1.41 17.93 -3.66
CA ALA A 59 -2.29 17.22 -4.58
C ALA A 59 -1.61 16.02 -5.28
N LEU A 60 -0.32 16.15 -5.62
CA LEU A 60 0.48 15.07 -6.19
C LEU A 60 0.80 14.01 -5.16
N LEU A 61 1.15 14.42 -3.93
CA LEU A 61 1.45 13.52 -2.83
C LEU A 61 0.24 12.66 -2.43
N ASP A 62 -0.96 13.24 -2.44
CA ASP A 62 -2.20 12.51 -2.17
C ASP A 62 -2.48 11.40 -3.20
N ARG A 63 -2.01 11.61 -4.44
CA ARG A 63 -2.09 10.64 -5.53
C ARG A 63 -0.85 9.75 -5.65
N GLU A 64 0.15 9.94 -4.80
CA GLU A 64 1.46 9.29 -4.84
C GLU A 64 2.14 9.39 -6.22
N ARG A 65 2.06 10.58 -6.83
CA ARG A 65 2.60 10.85 -8.16
C ARG A 65 3.61 11.99 -8.14
N SER A 66 4.60 11.86 -9.01
CA SER A 66 5.56 12.93 -9.31
C SER A 66 5.29 13.50 -10.70
N SER A 67 5.49 14.79 -10.88
CA SER A 67 5.27 15.46 -12.17
C SER A 67 6.12 16.72 -12.31
N THR A 68 6.37 17.10 -13.57
CA THR A 68 6.89 18.45 -13.89
C THR A 68 5.71 19.34 -14.23
N LEU A 69 5.62 20.51 -13.55
CA LEU A 69 4.58 21.51 -13.76
C LEU A 69 5.20 22.85 -14.10
N THR A 70 4.44 23.70 -14.82
CA THR A 70 4.89 25.02 -15.29
C THR A 70 4.25 26.14 -14.46
N TYR A 71 5.08 27.02 -13.92
CA TYR A 71 4.69 28.20 -13.14
C TYR A 71 5.28 29.44 -13.76
N GLY A 72 4.55 30.09 -14.66
CA GLY A 72 5.04 31.21 -15.44
C GLY A 72 6.25 30.83 -16.30
N SER A 73 7.44 31.38 -15.99
CA SER A 73 8.69 31.06 -16.68
C SER A 73 9.51 29.93 -16.04
N HIS A 74 8.98 29.27 -15.01
CA HIS A 74 9.67 28.20 -14.30
C HIS A 74 9.03 26.84 -14.62
N GLU A 75 9.85 25.84 -14.87
CA GLU A 75 9.42 24.42 -14.80
C GLU A 75 9.93 23.82 -13.50
N VAL A 76 9.03 23.20 -12.74
CA VAL A 76 9.34 22.61 -11.43
C VAL A 76 8.98 21.13 -11.47
N TYR A 77 9.97 20.28 -11.22
CA TYR A 77 9.74 18.87 -10.95
C TYR A 77 9.38 18.69 -9.48
N ILE A 78 8.20 18.14 -9.22
CA ILE A 78 7.70 17.81 -7.90
C ILE A 78 7.75 16.29 -7.75
N GLU A 79 8.60 15.84 -6.87
CA GLU A 79 8.79 14.44 -6.52
C GLU A 79 8.04 14.15 -5.21
N SER A 80 7.10 13.21 -5.24
CA SER A 80 6.43 12.72 -4.03
C SER A 80 7.29 11.68 -3.33
N ILE A 81 7.57 11.91 -2.06
CA ILE A 81 8.26 11.00 -1.15
C ILE A 81 7.20 10.32 -0.30
N VAL A 82 7.10 9.01 -0.43
CA VAL A 82 6.06 8.23 0.24
C VAL A 82 6.70 7.03 0.94
N PRO A 83 6.20 6.63 2.12
CA PRO A 83 6.63 5.41 2.79
C PRO A 83 6.49 4.19 1.88
N ARG A 84 7.28 3.16 2.13
CA ARG A 84 7.10 1.88 1.44
C ARG A 84 5.70 1.33 1.73
N PRO A 85 5.00 0.73 0.75
CA PRO A 85 3.72 0.08 1.02
C PRO A 85 3.95 -1.12 1.95
N HIS A 86 3.01 -1.35 2.86
CA HIS A 86 3.09 -2.43 3.84
C HIS A 86 2.15 -3.56 3.45
N LEU A 87 2.69 -4.73 3.17
CA LEU A 87 1.93 -5.95 2.94
C LEU A 87 1.84 -6.76 4.23
N VAL A 88 0.63 -6.90 4.76
CA VAL A 88 0.35 -7.71 5.94
C VAL A 88 -0.34 -8.99 5.53
N ILE A 89 0.31 -10.12 5.77
CA ILE A 89 -0.17 -11.45 5.42
C ILE A 89 -0.64 -12.17 6.67
N PHE A 90 -1.93 -12.45 6.75
CA PHE A 90 -2.53 -13.26 7.79
C PHE A 90 -2.64 -14.71 7.32
N GLY A 91 -1.79 -15.57 7.89
CA GLY A 91 -1.68 -17.00 7.57
C GLY A 91 -0.29 -17.41 7.05
N ALA A 92 0.47 -18.09 7.89
CA ALA A 92 1.82 -18.58 7.61
C ALA A 92 1.80 -19.88 6.76
N VAL A 93 1.26 -19.80 5.55
CA VAL A 93 1.07 -20.93 4.62
C VAL A 93 2.08 -20.89 3.46
N HIS A 94 2.11 -21.94 2.61
CA HIS A 94 3.05 -22.02 1.48
C HIS A 94 2.92 -20.87 0.49
N ILE A 95 1.70 -20.38 0.23
CA ILE A 95 1.51 -19.22 -0.65
C ILE A 95 2.22 -17.98 -0.09
N ALA A 96 2.23 -17.79 1.23
CA ALA A 96 2.96 -16.68 1.85
C ALA A 96 4.46 -16.77 1.57
N GLN A 97 5.05 -17.98 1.56
CA GLN A 97 6.48 -18.18 1.27
C GLN A 97 6.85 -17.70 -0.15
N GLU A 98 5.98 -17.96 -1.12
CA GLU A 98 6.18 -17.53 -2.50
C GLU A 98 5.85 -16.04 -2.71
N LEU A 99 4.85 -15.52 -1.98
CA LEU A 99 4.39 -14.15 -2.11
C LEU A 99 5.43 -13.12 -1.60
N ILE A 100 6.09 -13.41 -0.49
CA ILE A 100 6.99 -12.49 0.21
C ILE A 100 8.15 -12.01 -0.68
N PRO A 101 8.99 -12.89 -1.27
CA PRO A 101 10.12 -12.45 -2.06
C PRO A 101 9.69 -11.60 -3.28
N MET A 102 8.56 -11.93 -3.91
CA MET A 102 8.03 -11.16 -5.03
C MET A 102 7.50 -9.78 -4.57
N ALA A 103 6.81 -9.73 -3.42
CA ALA A 103 6.31 -8.48 -2.85
C ALA A 103 7.46 -7.53 -2.48
N ARG A 104 8.56 -8.05 -1.94
CA ARG A 104 9.76 -7.26 -1.66
C ARG A 104 10.38 -6.65 -2.92
N GLN A 105 10.41 -7.39 -4.03
CA GLN A 105 10.87 -6.86 -5.33
C GLN A 105 9.98 -5.71 -5.83
N LEU A 106 8.69 -5.70 -5.44
CA LEU A 106 7.75 -4.60 -5.71
C LEU A 106 7.84 -3.45 -4.68
N GLY A 107 8.81 -3.51 -3.75
CA GLY A 107 9.08 -2.47 -2.77
C GLY A 107 8.23 -2.53 -1.50
N PHE A 108 7.49 -3.62 -1.26
CA PHE A 108 6.72 -3.77 -0.02
C PHE A 108 7.62 -4.05 1.19
N HIS A 109 7.27 -3.44 2.33
CA HIS A 109 7.61 -3.97 3.64
C HIS A 109 6.63 -5.11 3.95
N VAL A 110 7.09 -6.28 4.38
CA VAL A 110 6.22 -7.46 4.53
C VAL A 110 6.20 -7.96 5.96
N THR A 111 5.00 -8.02 6.52
CA THR A 111 4.73 -8.66 7.82
C THR A 111 3.90 -9.94 7.61
N VAL A 112 4.31 -11.02 8.26
CA VAL A 112 3.51 -12.26 8.34
C VAL A 112 3.00 -12.45 9.76
N SER A 113 1.71 -12.73 9.89
CA SER A 113 1.05 -13.02 11.15
C SER A 113 0.32 -14.36 11.12
N ASP A 114 0.54 -15.17 12.15
CA ASP A 114 -0.22 -16.42 12.39
C ASP A 114 -0.17 -16.75 13.89
N ALA A 115 -1.25 -17.30 14.42
CA ALA A 115 -1.32 -17.70 15.83
C ALA A 115 -0.44 -18.92 16.15
N ARG A 116 -0.03 -19.67 15.15
CA ARG A 116 0.75 -20.90 15.28
C ARG A 116 2.24 -20.61 15.22
N SER A 117 2.91 -20.56 16.37
CA SER A 117 4.35 -20.27 16.46
C SER A 117 5.24 -21.21 15.64
N ALA A 118 4.87 -22.50 15.56
CA ALA A 118 5.61 -23.48 14.78
C ALA A 118 5.64 -23.20 13.26
N PHE A 119 4.72 -22.37 12.76
CA PHE A 119 4.66 -22.00 11.35
C PHE A 119 5.21 -20.60 11.07
N THR A 120 5.32 -19.75 12.08
CA THR A 120 5.73 -18.35 11.95
C THR A 120 7.20 -18.23 12.40
N THR A 121 8.09 -18.78 11.60
CA THR A 121 9.52 -18.81 11.92
C THR A 121 10.38 -18.18 10.82
N THR A 122 11.55 -17.66 11.20
CA THR A 122 12.50 -17.04 10.27
C THR A 122 13.02 -18.02 9.22
N GLU A 123 13.12 -19.31 9.57
CA GLU A 123 13.56 -20.35 8.62
C GLU A 123 12.54 -20.54 7.50
N ARG A 124 11.25 -20.37 7.79
CA ARG A 124 10.17 -20.48 6.80
C ARG A 124 9.96 -19.20 6.01
N PHE A 125 10.25 -18.07 6.61
CA PHE A 125 10.03 -16.73 6.04
C PHE A 125 11.25 -15.83 6.20
N PRO A 126 12.41 -16.22 5.58
CA PRO A 126 13.66 -15.48 5.73
C PRO A 126 13.60 -14.07 5.15
N ASP A 127 12.70 -13.85 4.18
CA ASP A 127 12.52 -12.57 3.50
C ASP A 127 11.41 -11.69 4.10
N ALA A 128 10.74 -12.12 5.18
CA ALA A 128 9.79 -11.27 5.88
C ALA A 128 10.52 -10.22 6.72
N ASP A 129 10.07 -8.97 6.65
CA ASP A 129 10.65 -7.89 7.47
C ASP A 129 10.20 -8.02 8.94
N ARG A 130 8.99 -8.57 9.17
CA ARG A 130 8.45 -8.79 10.53
C ARG A 130 7.63 -10.08 10.60
N LEU A 131 7.80 -10.83 11.69
CA LEU A 131 6.99 -12.00 12.01
C LEU A 131 6.25 -11.77 13.30
N LEU A 132 4.93 -11.97 13.30
CA LEU A 132 4.06 -11.76 14.45
C LEU A 132 3.35 -13.07 14.80
N VAL A 133 3.61 -13.57 16.01
CA VAL A 133 2.93 -14.75 16.54
C VAL A 133 1.81 -14.32 17.46
N GLY A 134 0.58 -14.53 17.07
CA GLY A 134 -0.60 -14.16 17.85
C GLY A 134 -1.89 -14.15 17.04
N TRP A 135 -2.98 -13.98 17.74
CA TRP A 135 -4.27 -13.71 17.12
C TRP A 135 -4.31 -12.27 16.59
N PRO A 136 -5.08 -11.96 15.52
CA PRO A 136 -5.11 -10.63 14.93
C PRO A 136 -5.43 -9.49 15.89
N ASP A 137 -6.26 -9.74 16.90
CA ASP A 137 -6.64 -8.79 17.96
C ASP A 137 -5.63 -8.66 19.11
N GLN A 138 -4.58 -9.46 19.08
CA GLN A 138 -3.54 -9.52 20.14
C GLN A 138 -2.17 -9.03 19.67
N ILE A 139 -2.05 -8.70 18.39
CA ILE A 139 -0.80 -8.21 17.80
C ILE A 139 -0.83 -6.68 17.70
N ASP A 140 0.33 -6.08 17.90
CA ASP A 140 0.53 -4.64 17.71
C ASP A 140 0.79 -4.36 16.23
N LEU A 141 -0.27 -3.94 15.52
CA LEU A 141 -0.24 -3.64 14.10
C LEU A 141 -1.17 -2.47 13.76
N GLU A 142 -0.61 -1.46 13.15
CA GLU A 142 -1.37 -0.32 12.64
C GLU A 142 -1.76 -0.54 11.18
N PHE A 143 -2.98 -0.08 10.83
CA PHE A 143 -3.55 -0.18 9.50
C PHE A 143 -3.78 1.22 8.93
N ASP A 144 -2.99 1.60 7.96
CA ASP A 144 -3.02 2.89 7.28
C ASP A 144 -3.40 2.78 5.79
N ARG A 145 -3.42 3.92 5.07
CA ARG A 145 -3.74 3.99 3.64
C ARG A 145 -2.70 3.31 2.73
N ARG A 146 -1.54 2.90 3.24
CA ARG A 146 -0.51 2.17 2.50
C ARG A 146 -0.44 0.70 2.88
N THR A 147 -1.33 0.26 3.76
CA THR A 147 -1.42 -1.13 4.18
C THR A 147 -2.26 -1.94 3.21
N TYR A 148 -1.73 -3.07 2.80
CA TYR A 148 -2.36 -4.08 1.94
C TYR A 148 -2.52 -5.35 2.75
N VAL A 149 -3.75 -5.78 2.98
CA VAL A 149 -4.07 -6.93 3.81
C VAL A 149 -4.36 -8.14 2.93
N VAL A 150 -3.66 -9.24 3.18
CA VAL A 150 -3.83 -10.52 2.50
C VAL A 150 -4.16 -11.60 3.53
N VAL A 151 -5.35 -12.17 3.44
CA VAL A 151 -5.84 -13.21 4.35
C VAL A 151 -5.76 -14.56 3.63
N LEU A 152 -4.77 -15.38 4.01
CA LEU A 152 -4.52 -16.72 3.47
C LEU A 152 -4.98 -17.84 4.40
N SER A 153 -5.55 -17.50 5.54
CA SER A 153 -6.15 -18.46 6.46
C SER A 153 -7.50 -18.95 5.93
N HIS A 154 -7.84 -20.17 6.29
CA HIS A 154 -9.17 -20.76 6.10
C HIS A 154 -9.89 -21.01 7.43
N ASP A 155 -9.27 -20.65 8.56
CA ASP A 155 -9.83 -20.81 9.91
C ASP A 155 -10.61 -19.56 10.29
N ALA A 156 -11.94 -19.67 10.33
CA ALA A 156 -12.81 -18.56 10.71
C ALA A 156 -12.45 -17.99 12.10
N ARG A 157 -12.01 -18.83 13.04
CA ARG A 157 -11.60 -18.37 14.38
C ARG A 157 -10.41 -17.41 14.32
N PHE A 158 -9.53 -17.56 13.32
CA PHE A 158 -8.41 -16.66 13.09
C PHE A 158 -8.82 -15.43 12.27
N GLU A 159 -9.77 -15.60 11.33
CA GLU A 159 -10.26 -14.49 10.52
C GLU A 159 -11.19 -13.54 11.30
N ASP A 160 -12.05 -14.08 12.17
CA ASP A 160 -13.11 -13.31 12.84
C ASP A 160 -12.59 -12.14 13.67
N PRO A 161 -11.50 -12.26 14.46
CA PRO A 161 -10.93 -11.13 15.18
C PRO A 161 -10.28 -10.06 14.27
N LEU A 162 -10.01 -10.39 13.01
CA LEU A 162 -9.36 -9.48 12.06
C LEU A 162 -10.33 -8.46 11.48
N TRP A 163 -11.57 -8.87 11.15
CA TRP A 163 -12.50 -8.03 10.42
C TRP A 163 -12.87 -6.73 11.14
N PRO A 164 -13.09 -6.71 12.47
CA PRO A 164 -13.34 -5.47 13.21
C PRO A 164 -12.18 -4.47 13.17
N LEU A 165 -10.96 -4.93 12.94
CA LEU A 165 -9.77 -4.10 12.86
C LEU A 165 -9.56 -3.54 11.45
N VAL A 166 -9.74 -4.37 10.43
CA VAL A 166 -9.38 -4.06 9.05
C VAL A 166 -10.50 -3.34 8.30
N LEU A 167 -11.77 -3.74 8.47
CA LEU A 167 -12.88 -3.18 7.70
C LEU A 167 -13.13 -1.69 7.96
N PRO A 168 -13.04 -1.15 9.20
CA PRO A 168 -13.17 0.27 9.44
C PRO A 168 -11.90 1.07 9.12
N SER A 169 -10.75 0.41 8.92
CA SER A 169 -9.47 1.07 8.69
C SER A 169 -9.32 1.58 7.23
N PRO A 170 -8.43 2.55 6.97
CA PRO A 170 -8.23 3.12 5.65
C PRO A 170 -7.32 2.29 4.74
N VAL A 171 -7.14 0.99 4.99
CA VAL A 171 -6.23 0.14 4.20
C VAL A 171 -6.52 0.21 2.71
N ALA A 172 -5.45 0.19 1.91
CA ALA A 172 -5.53 0.33 0.46
C ALA A 172 -6.16 -0.89 -0.23
N TYR A 173 -5.98 -2.08 0.36
CA TYR A 173 -6.43 -3.33 -0.22
C TYR A 173 -6.74 -4.36 0.87
N ILE A 174 -7.77 -5.17 0.65
CA ILE A 174 -8.12 -6.32 1.46
C ILE A 174 -8.41 -7.48 0.51
N GLY A 175 -7.57 -8.51 0.52
CA GLY A 175 -7.81 -9.72 -0.24
C GLY A 175 -7.94 -10.94 0.67
N ALA A 176 -8.92 -11.80 0.40
CA ALA A 176 -9.16 -12.99 1.22
C ALA A 176 -9.26 -14.25 0.38
N MET A 177 -8.50 -15.27 0.78
CA MET A 177 -8.50 -16.57 0.13
C MET A 177 -9.84 -17.29 0.29
N GLY A 178 -10.14 -18.16 -0.66
CA GLY A 178 -11.32 -19.01 -0.66
C GLY A 178 -11.91 -19.19 -2.05
N SER A 179 -12.90 -20.06 -2.16
CA SER A 179 -13.71 -20.20 -3.37
C SER A 179 -14.72 -19.06 -3.47
N SER A 180 -15.34 -18.87 -4.65
CA SER A 180 -16.45 -17.92 -4.81
C SER A 180 -17.60 -18.19 -3.82
N LYS A 181 -17.85 -19.46 -3.48
CA LYS A 181 -18.81 -19.84 -2.45
C LYS A 181 -18.38 -19.37 -1.06
N THR A 182 -17.10 -19.53 -0.73
CA THR A 182 -16.52 -19.07 0.55
C THR A 182 -16.60 -17.56 0.66
N ALA A 183 -16.29 -16.84 -0.42
CA ALA A 183 -16.36 -15.37 -0.48
C ALA A 183 -17.82 -14.88 -0.27
N ALA A 184 -18.80 -15.50 -0.95
CA ALA A 184 -20.21 -15.17 -0.78
C ALA A 184 -20.67 -15.41 0.67
N HIS A 185 -20.33 -16.56 1.26
CA HIS A 185 -20.68 -16.89 2.64
C HIS A 185 -20.02 -15.92 3.65
N ARG A 186 -18.74 -15.58 3.44
CA ARG A 186 -18.05 -14.55 4.26
C ARG A 186 -18.79 -13.21 4.19
N ARG A 187 -19.18 -12.78 3.00
CA ARG A 187 -19.94 -11.57 2.80
C ARG A 187 -21.27 -11.56 3.55
N GLU A 188 -22.07 -12.60 3.41
CA GLU A 188 -23.37 -12.76 4.10
C GLU A 188 -23.18 -12.69 5.62
N ARG A 189 -22.18 -13.40 6.14
CA ARG A 189 -21.87 -13.45 7.57
C ARG A 189 -21.49 -12.06 8.10
N LEU A 190 -20.56 -11.37 7.46
CA LEU A 190 -20.12 -10.04 7.91
C LEU A 190 -21.25 -9.01 7.89
N LEU A 191 -22.14 -9.05 6.88
CA LEU A 191 -23.34 -8.23 6.85
C LEU A 191 -24.28 -8.57 8.02
N SER A 192 -24.45 -9.84 8.36
CA SER A 192 -25.28 -10.27 9.49
C SER A 192 -24.70 -9.89 10.85
N GLU A 193 -23.38 -9.72 10.93
CA GLU A 193 -22.65 -9.23 12.11
C GLU A 193 -22.71 -7.70 12.24
N GLY A 194 -23.30 -6.98 11.27
CA GLY A 194 -23.55 -5.55 11.33
C GLY A 194 -22.53 -4.65 10.62
N PHE A 195 -21.59 -5.24 9.87
CA PHE A 195 -20.70 -4.43 9.02
C PHE A 195 -21.44 -3.82 7.84
N GLY A 196 -21.08 -2.60 7.45
CA GLY A 196 -21.68 -1.92 6.30
C GLY A 196 -21.32 -2.58 4.97
N SER A 197 -22.25 -2.58 4.01
CA SER A 197 -22.01 -3.16 2.68
C SER A 197 -20.78 -2.56 2.00
N GLU A 198 -20.57 -1.24 2.08
CA GLU A 198 -19.39 -0.57 1.51
C GLU A 198 -18.07 -1.09 2.10
N GLN A 199 -18.05 -1.40 3.41
CA GLN A 199 -16.88 -1.97 4.06
C GLN A 199 -16.63 -3.40 3.58
N VAL A 200 -17.67 -4.22 3.54
CA VAL A 200 -17.58 -5.64 3.15
C VAL A 200 -17.22 -5.79 1.66
N ASP A 201 -17.76 -4.92 0.82
CA ASP A 201 -17.50 -4.93 -0.64
C ASP A 201 -16.06 -4.49 -1.01
N ARG A 202 -15.26 -3.99 -0.04
CA ARG A 202 -13.82 -3.79 -0.19
C ARG A 202 -13.00 -5.08 -0.18
N ILE A 203 -13.59 -6.19 0.28
CA ILE A 203 -12.90 -7.48 0.33
C ILE A 203 -12.87 -8.09 -1.06
N HIS A 204 -11.69 -8.24 -1.63
CA HIS A 204 -11.44 -9.01 -2.84
C HIS A 204 -11.45 -10.50 -2.49
N GLY A 205 -12.44 -11.23 -2.99
CA GLY A 205 -12.61 -12.66 -2.74
C GLY A 205 -13.38 -13.37 -3.86
N PRO A 206 -12.83 -14.42 -4.42
CA PRO A 206 -11.49 -15.01 -4.20
C PRO A 206 -10.36 -14.04 -4.49
N ILE A 207 -9.32 -14.03 -3.64
CA ILE A 207 -8.15 -13.17 -3.82
C ILE A 207 -7.39 -13.53 -5.10
N GLY A 208 -6.91 -12.52 -5.80
CA GLY A 208 -6.04 -12.63 -6.95
C GLY A 208 -6.77 -12.67 -8.30
N VAL A 209 -6.08 -12.20 -9.33
CA VAL A 209 -6.55 -12.30 -10.71
C VAL A 209 -6.60 -13.77 -11.12
N ASN A 210 -7.70 -14.18 -11.75
CA ASN A 210 -7.82 -15.55 -12.27
C ASN A 210 -6.92 -15.73 -13.50
N ILE A 211 -5.75 -16.32 -13.27
CA ILE A 211 -4.77 -16.68 -14.30
C ILE A 211 -4.70 -18.19 -14.55
N GLY A 212 -5.62 -18.96 -13.98
CA GLY A 212 -5.57 -20.43 -14.02
C GLY A 212 -4.49 -21.01 -13.10
N ALA A 213 -4.16 -20.33 -11.98
CA ALA A 213 -3.12 -20.74 -11.04
C ALA A 213 -3.45 -22.09 -10.37
N GLU A 214 -2.49 -23.00 -10.36
CA GLU A 214 -2.57 -24.31 -9.71
C GLU A 214 -1.57 -24.46 -8.57
N THR A 215 -0.41 -23.80 -8.66
CA THR A 215 0.66 -23.87 -7.66
C THR A 215 0.65 -22.67 -6.71
N PRO A 216 1.23 -22.80 -5.50
CA PRO A 216 1.39 -21.66 -4.57
C PRO A 216 2.10 -20.44 -5.20
N ALA A 217 3.11 -20.67 -6.02
CA ALA A 217 3.85 -19.60 -6.72
C ALA A 217 2.97 -18.87 -7.76
N GLU A 218 2.19 -19.61 -8.54
CA GLU A 218 1.24 -19.02 -9.50
C GLU A 218 0.12 -18.24 -8.78
N MET A 219 -0.36 -18.76 -7.64
CA MET A 219 -1.32 -18.05 -6.80
C MET A 219 -0.72 -16.73 -6.28
N ALA A 220 0.54 -16.73 -5.84
CA ALA A 220 1.23 -15.53 -5.42
C ALA A 220 1.34 -14.48 -6.55
N VAL A 221 1.61 -14.90 -7.78
CA VAL A 221 1.58 -14.02 -8.97
C VAL A 221 0.20 -13.41 -9.18
N GLY A 222 -0.87 -14.22 -9.12
CA GLY A 222 -2.24 -13.73 -9.25
C GLY A 222 -2.62 -12.71 -8.19
N ILE A 223 -2.22 -12.94 -6.93
CA ILE A 223 -2.44 -12.02 -5.80
C ILE A 223 -1.71 -10.69 -6.03
N LEU A 224 -0.42 -10.74 -6.40
CA LEU A 224 0.35 -9.52 -6.65
C LEU A 224 -0.15 -8.76 -7.86
N ALA A 225 -0.58 -9.44 -8.91
CA ALA A 225 -1.18 -8.81 -10.08
C ALA A 225 -2.43 -7.99 -9.68
N GLU A 226 -3.31 -8.54 -8.83
CA GLU A 226 -4.48 -7.84 -8.32
C GLU A 226 -4.09 -6.64 -7.43
N ILE A 227 -3.10 -6.80 -6.55
CA ILE A 227 -2.59 -5.71 -5.71
C ILE A 227 -2.02 -4.58 -6.58
N VAL A 228 -1.22 -4.88 -7.60
CA VAL A 228 -0.67 -3.88 -8.53
C VAL A 228 -1.78 -3.18 -9.29
N GLU A 229 -2.80 -3.91 -9.74
CA GLU A 229 -3.96 -3.34 -10.41
C GLU A 229 -4.74 -2.40 -9.47
N SER A 230 -4.90 -2.77 -8.20
CA SER A 230 -5.59 -1.94 -7.21
C SER A 230 -4.88 -0.60 -6.98
N ARG A 231 -3.55 -0.57 -7.00
CA ARG A 231 -2.73 0.65 -6.91
C ARG A 231 -2.92 1.58 -8.10
N ALA A 232 -3.07 1.03 -9.29
CA ALA A 232 -3.26 1.82 -10.51
C ALA A 232 -4.65 2.48 -10.58
N ARG A 233 -5.65 1.91 -9.88
CA ARG A 233 -7.05 2.35 -9.92
C ARG A 233 -7.69 2.33 -8.54
N PRO A 234 -7.24 3.18 -7.61
CA PRO A 234 -7.78 3.19 -6.26
C PRO A 234 -9.29 3.49 -6.26
N GLY A 235 -10.05 2.75 -5.47
CA GLY A 235 -11.49 2.95 -5.29
C GLY A 235 -12.40 2.41 -6.40
N VAL A 236 -11.87 1.78 -7.45
CA VAL A 236 -12.68 1.13 -8.49
C VAL A 236 -12.80 -0.37 -8.18
N PRO A 237 -14.00 -0.91 -7.91
CA PRO A 237 -14.19 -2.34 -7.73
C PRO A 237 -13.73 -3.16 -8.95
N LEU A 238 -13.10 -4.30 -8.72
CA LEU A 238 -12.53 -5.16 -9.76
C LEU A 238 -13.55 -5.48 -10.88
N ALA A 239 -14.81 -5.72 -10.50
CA ALA A 239 -15.91 -6.01 -11.43
C ALA A 239 -16.21 -4.85 -12.43
N LEU A 240 -15.81 -3.62 -12.10
CA LEU A 240 -16.01 -2.42 -12.92
C LEU A 240 -14.76 -2.01 -13.72
N ARG A 241 -13.63 -2.70 -13.50
CA ARG A 241 -12.38 -2.44 -14.21
C ARG A 241 -12.47 -3.09 -15.59
N GLY A 242 -12.68 -2.29 -16.62
CA GLY A 242 -12.67 -2.78 -18.01
C GLY A 242 -11.35 -3.51 -18.32
N LYS A 243 -11.37 -4.36 -19.35
CA LYS A 243 -10.16 -5.05 -19.84
C LYS A 243 -9.05 -4.03 -20.03
N VAL A 244 -7.87 -4.32 -19.46
CA VAL A 244 -6.66 -3.52 -19.66
C VAL A 244 -6.44 -3.40 -21.15
N THR A 245 -6.59 -2.21 -21.71
CA THR A 245 -6.11 -1.94 -23.05
C THR A 245 -4.61 -1.88 -22.96
N THR A 246 -3.94 -2.88 -23.50
CA THR A 246 -2.49 -2.97 -23.59
C THR A 246 -1.93 -1.67 -24.18
N ILE A 247 -0.92 -1.12 -23.56
CA ILE A 247 -0.11 0.00 -24.07
C ILE A 247 0.67 -0.51 -25.28
#